data_c86705523ffd8d49f7a3498e70656410
#
_entry.id   c86705523ffd8d49f7a3498e70656410
#
_cell.length_a   1.000
_cell.length_b   1.000
_cell.length_c   1.000
_cell.angle_alpha   90.00
_cell.angle_beta   90.00
_cell.angle_gamma   90.00
#
_symmetry.space_group_name_H-M   'P 1'
#
loop_
_entity.id
_entity.type
_entity.pdbx_description
1 polymer ?
#
loop_
_entity_poly.entity_id
_entity_poly.type
_entity_poly.pdbx_seq_one_letter_code
_entity_poly.pdbx_strand_id
1 'polypeptide(L)'
;MNITRTIAALLICVSVSLSAQDSYDWGRIEYKGKPWVENTSRPIDISKGLANRHIALWASHGRYYDQTKGSWKWQRPNLFCTTEDLFTQTIVVPYLIPMLENAGAVVFTPRERDWQENEIIVDNDDKASASYIEVDMSRKWKNAEGSGFAQSYGVLHDGDNPFARGTARCVKSTKSEKKASLISYQPDFPEDGRYSVYVSYKSLPKSVEDAQYTVYHKGQTTSFSVNQKMGGGTWVYLGTFDFDKGSSQFNRVVI
;
A
#
# COMPACT_ATOMS: atom_id res chain seq x y z
N MET A 1 -20.38 -28.87 57.71
CA MET A 1 -20.37 -28.57 56.29
C MET A 1 -18.92 -28.32 55.90
N ASN A 2 -18.31 -29.23 55.15
CA ASN A 2 -16.85 -29.29 55.00
C ASN A 2 -16.35 -28.18 54.05
N ILE A 3 -15.51 -27.31 54.56
CA ILE A 3 -14.84 -26.22 53.84
C ILE A 3 -14.15 -26.72 52.55
N THR A 4 -13.63 -27.93 52.57
CA THR A 4 -12.98 -28.58 51.41
C THR A 4 -13.92 -28.81 50.22
N ARG A 5 -15.21 -29.04 50.44
CA ARG A 5 -16.20 -29.21 49.37
C ARG A 5 -16.61 -27.89 48.73
N THR A 6 -16.60 -26.80 49.47
CA THR A 6 -16.92 -25.46 49.00
C THR A 6 -15.78 -24.91 48.14
N ILE A 7 -14.52 -25.17 48.51
CA ILE A 7 -13.34 -24.77 47.72
C ILE A 7 -13.28 -25.54 46.40
N ALA A 8 -13.60 -26.83 46.40
CA ALA A 8 -13.65 -27.64 45.15
C ALA A 8 -14.75 -27.17 44.20
N ALA A 9 -15.91 -26.75 44.69
CA ALA A 9 -16.99 -26.20 43.89
C ALA A 9 -16.64 -24.81 43.32
N LEU A 10 -15.90 -23.98 44.05
CA LEU A 10 -15.43 -22.68 43.57
C LEU A 10 -14.34 -22.82 42.51
N LEU A 11 -13.41 -23.76 42.64
CA LEU A 11 -12.37 -24.06 41.67
C LEU A 11 -12.94 -24.64 40.35
N ILE A 12 -14.01 -25.44 40.45
CA ILE A 12 -14.70 -25.95 39.25
C ILE A 12 -15.44 -24.85 38.50
N CYS A 13 -16.04 -23.88 39.19
CA CYS A 13 -16.67 -22.72 38.55
C CYS A 13 -15.67 -21.80 37.88
N VAL A 14 -14.47 -21.62 38.43
CA VAL A 14 -13.41 -20.80 37.80
C VAL A 14 -12.80 -21.48 36.57
N SER A 15 -12.64 -22.81 36.60
CA SER A 15 -12.13 -23.55 35.46
C SER A 15 -13.12 -23.64 34.30
N VAL A 16 -14.43 -23.62 34.57
CA VAL A 16 -15.45 -23.60 33.49
C VAL A 16 -15.52 -22.21 32.82
N SER A 17 -15.23 -21.13 33.57
CA SER A 17 -15.21 -19.78 33.00
C SER A 17 -13.98 -19.52 32.08
N LEU A 18 -12.88 -20.21 32.32
CA LEU A 18 -11.66 -20.09 31.49
C LEU A 18 -11.73 -20.88 30.17
N SER A 19 -12.54 -21.95 30.13
CA SER A 19 -12.74 -22.72 28.91
C SER A 19 -13.82 -22.13 27.98
N ALA A 20 -14.59 -21.15 28.40
CA ALA A 20 -15.61 -20.50 27.59
C ALA A 20 -15.05 -19.39 26.68
N GLN A 21 -13.78 -19.02 26.83
CA GLN A 21 -13.15 -17.96 26.05
C GLN A 21 -12.50 -18.46 24.76
N ASP A 22 -12.33 -19.76 24.56
CA ASP A 22 -11.61 -20.34 23.43
C ASP A 22 -12.50 -20.75 22.24
N SER A 23 -13.81 -20.53 22.29
CA SER A 23 -14.73 -20.97 21.24
C SER A 23 -15.36 -19.86 20.41
N TYR A 24 -14.86 -18.65 20.45
CA TYR A 24 -15.20 -17.67 19.40
C TYR A 24 -14.44 -18.03 18.14
N ASP A 25 -15.07 -18.80 17.28
CA ASP A 25 -14.67 -18.93 15.88
C ASP A 25 -14.92 -17.56 15.21
N TRP A 26 -13.92 -16.70 15.27
CA TRP A 26 -13.89 -15.39 14.61
C TRP A 26 -13.92 -15.52 13.09
N GLY A 27 -14.33 -16.69 12.59
CA GLY A 27 -14.25 -17.03 11.19
C GLY A 27 -12.81 -17.23 10.74
N ARG A 28 -12.64 -17.95 9.66
CA ARG A 28 -11.32 -18.16 9.04
C ARG A 28 -10.94 -16.90 8.24
N ILE A 29 -10.46 -15.86 8.94
CA ILE A 29 -9.92 -14.64 8.33
C ILE A 29 -8.46 -14.83 7.86
N GLU A 30 -7.94 -16.03 7.87
CA GLU A 30 -6.61 -16.32 7.36
C GLU A 30 -6.60 -16.27 5.84
N TYR A 31 -5.94 -15.26 5.29
CA TYR A 31 -5.59 -15.27 3.89
C TYR A 31 -4.47 -16.30 3.65
N LYS A 32 -4.74 -17.31 2.81
CA LYS A 32 -3.81 -18.41 2.54
C LYS A 32 -2.96 -18.21 1.29
N GLY A 33 -3.17 -17.11 0.55
CA GLY A 33 -2.42 -16.77 -0.65
C GLY A 33 -1.13 -16.00 -0.34
N LYS A 34 -0.43 -15.60 -1.40
CA LYS A 34 0.66 -14.64 -1.30
C LYS A 34 0.10 -13.30 -0.81
N PRO A 35 0.78 -12.61 0.14
CA PRO A 35 0.34 -11.29 0.59
C PRO A 35 0.27 -10.32 -0.59
N TRP A 36 -0.55 -9.30 -0.45
CA TRP A 36 -0.67 -8.28 -1.50
C TRP A 36 0.67 -7.59 -1.77
N VAL A 37 1.34 -7.17 -0.71
CA VAL A 37 2.68 -6.58 -0.76
C VAL A 37 3.54 -7.22 0.31
N GLU A 38 4.72 -7.67 -0.06
CA GLU A 38 5.73 -8.23 0.84
C GLU A 38 7.06 -7.52 0.62
N ASN A 39 7.62 -6.93 1.67
CA ASN A 39 8.97 -6.38 1.62
C ASN A 39 10.00 -7.51 1.74
N THR A 40 10.59 -7.90 0.61
CA THR A 40 11.57 -9.00 0.53
C THR A 40 12.97 -8.59 0.96
N SER A 41 13.21 -7.30 1.24
CA SER A 41 14.46 -6.79 1.80
C SER A 41 14.47 -6.76 3.34
N ARG A 42 13.38 -7.17 3.99
CA ARG A 42 13.38 -7.28 5.46
C ARG A 42 14.38 -8.32 5.93
N PRO A 43 15.21 -8.00 6.93
CA PRO A 43 16.22 -8.93 7.43
C PRO A 43 15.61 -10.09 8.24
N ILE A 44 14.36 -9.98 8.65
CA ILE A 44 13.65 -10.99 9.47
C ILE A 44 12.24 -11.18 8.92
N ASP A 45 11.88 -12.43 8.65
CA ASP A 45 10.52 -12.80 8.27
C ASP A 45 9.58 -12.76 9.47
N ILE A 46 8.44 -12.12 9.28
CA ILE A 46 7.38 -12.10 10.29
C ILE A 46 6.42 -13.25 9.98
N SER A 47 6.50 -14.32 10.80
CA SER A 47 5.70 -15.54 10.62
C SER A 47 4.58 -15.71 11.66
N LYS A 48 4.48 -14.79 12.63
CA LYS A 48 3.49 -14.80 13.72
C LYS A 48 2.77 -13.46 13.82
N GLY A 49 1.94 -13.30 14.81
CA GLY A 49 1.18 -12.07 15.04
C GLY A 49 0.16 -11.82 13.93
N LEU A 50 0.34 -10.73 13.19
CA LEU A 50 -0.54 -10.34 12.08
C LEU A 50 0.02 -10.75 10.71
N ALA A 51 0.98 -11.67 10.65
CA ALA A 51 1.51 -12.17 9.39
C ALA A 51 0.39 -12.60 8.43
N ASN A 52 0.47 -12.16 7.18
CA ASN A 52 -0.52 -12.41 6.12
C ASN A 52 -1.94 -11.85 6.39
N ARG A 53 -2.11 -10.95 7.37
CA ARG A 53 -3.38 -10.23 7.56
C ARG A 53 -3.40 -8.99 6.67
N HIS A 54 -4.52 -8.81 5.95
CA HIS A 54 -4.80 -7.61 5.18
C HIS A 54 -5.78 -6.76 5.96
N ILE A 55 -5.37 -5.53 6.28
CA ILE A 55 -6.15 -4.61 7.12
C ILE A 55 -6.45 -3.35 6.33
N ALA A 56 -7.73 -3.10 6.07
CA ALA A 56 -8.19 -1.81 5.59
C ALA A 56 -8.35 -0.88 6.80
N LEU A 57 -7.63 0.22 6.80
CA LEU A 57 -7.63 1.18 7.89
C LEU A 57 -7.96 2.57 7.36
N TRP A 58 -8.92 3.19 7.98
CA TRP A 58 -9.34 4.55 7.63
C TRP A 58 -9.26 5.44 8.87
N ALA A 59 -8.37 6.43 8.84
CA ALA A 59 -8.34 7.52 9.82
C ALA A 59 -9.59 8.39 9.61
N SER A 60 -10.64 8.14 10.34
CA SER A 60 -12.04 8.54 10.18
C SER A 60 -12.35 9.78 9.33
N HIS A 61 -11.99 10.97 9.79
CA HIS A 61 -12.27 12.23 9.09
C HIS A 61 -11.00 12.79 8.45
N GLY A 62 -11.13 13.82 7.62
CA GLY A 62 -10.02 14.48 6.98
C GLY A 62 -10.45 15.67 6.13
N ARG A 63 -9.57 16.13 5.26
CA ARG A 63 -9.90 17.15 4.27
C ARG A 63 -10.70 16.52 3.14
N TYR A 64 -11.62 17.30 2.59
CA TYR A 64 -12.34 16.99 1.35
C TYR A 64 -12.32 18.23 0.44
N TYR A 65 -12.44 18.00 -0.84
CA TYR A 65 -12.58 19.09 -1.80
C TYR A 65 -14.04 19.50 -1.92
N ASP A 66 -14.34 20.72 -1.50
CA ASP A 66 -15.69 21.32 -1.68
C ASP A 66 -15.80 21.83 -3.11
N GLN A 67 -16.43 21.09 -3.98
CA GLN A 67 -16.59 21.42 -5.40
C GLN A 67 -17.36 22.72 -5.63
N THR A 68 -18.30 23.05 -4.73
CA THR A 68 -19.09 24.29 -4.83
C THR A 68 -18.22 25.53 -4.56
N LYS A 69 -17.24 25.39 -3.67
CA LYS A 69 -16.34 26.49 -3.27
C LYS A 69 -14.97 26.42 -3.94
N GLY A 70 -14.67 25.35 -4.68
CA GLY A 70 -13.39 25.14 -5.33
C GLY A 70 -12.20 25.10 -4.36
N SER A 71 -12.38 24.56 -3.16
CA SER A 71 -11.33 24.58 -2.14
C SER A 71 -11.36 23.37 -1.20
N TRP A 72 -10.17 23.02 -0.68
CA TRP A 72 -10.03 21.97 0.32
C TRP A 72 -10.46 22.47 1.70
N LYS A 73 -11.26 21.66 2.40
CA LYS A 73 -11.79 21.93 3.72
C LYS A 73 -11.64 20.75 4.65
N TRP A 74 -11.55 21.03 5.95
CA TRP A 74 -11.72 20.00 6.97
C TRP A 74 -13.20 19.61 7.07
N GLN A 75 -13.48 18.32 7.30
CA GLN A 75 -14.84 17.82 7.51
C GLN A 75 -15.41 18.28 8.85
N ARG A 76 -14.58 18.41 9.85
CA ARG A 76 -14.97 18.81 11.20
C ARG A 76 -14.51 20.23 11.50
N PRO A 77 -15.25 20.95 12.35
CA PRO A 77 -14.87 22.29 12.77
C PRO A 77 -13.60 22.28 13.61
N ASN A 78 -13.02 23.44 13.79
CA ASN A 78 -11.91 23.63 14.72
C ASN A 78 -12.37 23.34 16.15
N LEU A 79 -11.55 22.60 16.86
CA LEU A 79 -11.68 22.32 18.28
C LEU A 79 -10.43 22.88 18.97
N PHE A 80 -10.58 23.99 19.67
CA PHE A 80 -9.46 24.78 20.21
C PHE A 80 -8.45 25.19 19.10
N CYS A 81 -7.21 24.73 19.21
CA CYS A 81 -6.13 25.05 18.26
C CYS A 81 -5.99 24.04 17.11
N THR A 82 -6.86 23.04 17.03
CA THR A 82 -6.77 21.95 16.04
C THR A 82 -8.14 21.56 15.51
N THR A 83 -8.19 20.59 14.64
CA THR A 83 -9.42 19.92 14.21
C THR A 83 -9.42 18.47 14.70
N GLU A 84 -10.61 17.90 14.91
CA GLU A 84 -10.77 16.48 15.21
C GLU A 84 -10.13 15.60 14.10
N ASP A 85 -10.25 16.03 12.86
CA ASP A 85 -9.67 15.36 11.68
C ASP A 85 -8.15 15.18 11.80
N LEU A 86 -7.45 16.24 12.18
CA LEU A 86 -6.00 16.22 12.34
C LEU A 86 -5.57 15.36 13.52
N PHE A 87 -6.31 15.41 14.63
CA PHE A 87 -6.01 14.62 15.81
C PHE A 87 -5.98 13.11 15.52
N THR A 88 -6.98 12.60 14.82
CA THR A 88 -7.04 11.18 14.44
C THR A 88 -5.86 10.79 13.55
N GLN A 89 -5.51 11.63 12.56
CA GLN A 89 -4.39 11.37 11.66
C GLN A 89 -3.05 11.33 12.38
N THR A 90 -2.84 12.19 13.38
CA THR A 90 -1.58 12.22 14.18
C THR A 90 -1.36 10.96 15.03
N ILE A 91 -2.37 10.16 15.24
CA ILE A 91 -2.27 8.87 15.94
C ILE A 91 -2.20 7.71 14.95
N VAL A 92 -3.08 7.69 13.96
CA VAL A 92 -3.22 6.56 13.03
C VAL A 92 -2.01 6.42 12.13
N VAL A 93 -1.59 7.51 11.48
CA VAL A 93 -0.52 7.45 10.47
C VAL A 93 0.86 7.15 11.08
N PRO A 94 1.34 7.90 12.12
CA PRO A 94 2.70 7.68 12.63
C PRO A 94 2.82 6.54 13.64
N TYR A 95 1.73 6.05 14.23
CA TYR A 95 1.79 5.03 15.28
C TYR A 95 1.03 3.76 14.93
N LEU A 96 -0.29 3.83 14.71
CA LEU A 96 -1.10 2.63 14.56
C LEU A 96 -0.71 1.83 13.31
N ILE A 97 -0.57 2.49 12.16
CA ILE A 97 -0.17 1.82 10.91
C ILE A 97 1.19 1.13 11.05
N PRO A 98 2.28 1.81 11.48
CA PRO A 98 3.56 1.15 11.70
C PRO A 98 3.53 0.01 12.72
N MET A 99 2.72 0.11 13.77
CA MET A 99 2.57 -0.97 14.75
C MET A 99 1.94 -2.23 14.13
N LEU A 100 0.90 -2.06 13.32
CA LEU A 100 0.24 -3.17 12.62
C LEU A 100 1.19 -3.81 11.59
N GLU A 101 1.93 -3.00 10.83
CA GLU A 101 2.90 -3.49 9.85
C GLU A 101 4.11 -4.18 10.49
N ASN A 102 4.57 -3.67 11.63
CA ASN A 102 5.62 -4.32 12.40
C ASN A 102 5.15 -5.64 13.03
N ALA A 103 3.86 -5.80 13.26
CA ALA A 103 3.26 -7.08 13.66
C ALA A 103 3.03 -8.03 12.47
N GLY A 104 3.31 -7.62 11.23
CA GLY A 104 3.24 -8.44 10.02
C GLY A 104 2.03 -8.22 9.13
N ALA A 105 1.16 -7.26 9.45
CA ALA A 105 0.02 -6.95 8.60
C ALA A 105 0.42 -6.23 7.31
N VAL A 106 -0.35 -6.43 6.25
CA VAL A 106 -0.40 -5.56 5.07
C VAL A 106 -1.52 -4.55 5.32
N VAL A 107 -1.15 -3.30 5.57
CA VAL A 107 -2.11 -2.23 5.85
C VAL A 107 -2.31 -1.39 4.61
N PHE A 108 -3.56 -1.18 4.23
CA PHE A 108 -3.93 -0.24 3.18
C PHE A 108 -4.96 0.77 3.69
N THR A 109 -4.80 1.99 3.22
CA THR A 109 -5.62 3.12 3.61
C THR A 109 -5.98 3.94 2.36
N PRO A 110 -7.18 4.51 2.30
CA PRO A 110 -7.61 5.35 1.17
C PRO A 110 -6.97 6.74 1.18
N ARG A 111 -6.13 7.03 2.18
CA ARG A 111 -5.43 8.32 2.32
C ARG A 111 -3.93 8.12 2.27
N GLU A 112 -3.24 9.18 1.92
CA GLU A 112 -1.78 9.26 1.91
C GLU A 112 -1.22 8.97 3.31
N ARG A 113 0.01 8.48 3.36
CA ARG A 113 0.69 8.05 4.59
C ARG A 113 1.80 8.97 5.03
N ASP A 114 2.10 9.99 4.27
CA ASP A 114 3.10 11.01 4.57
C ASP A 114 2.48 12.41 4.64
N TRP A 115 3.32 13.39 4.91
CA TRP A 115 2.99 14.80 4.95
C TRP A 115 3.55 15.56 3.73
N GLN A 116 3.96 14.81 2.71
CA GLN A 116 4.52 15.37 1.49
C GLN A 116 3.43 16.11 0.70
N GLU A 117 3.72 17.35 0.32
CA GLU A 117 2.82 18.17 -0.49
C GLU A 117 3.08 18.00 -2.00
N ASN A 118 4.27 17.50 -2.36
CA ASN A 118 4.63 17.24 -3.74
C ASN A 118 4.12 15.86 -4.19
N GLU A 119 3.39 15.85 -5.30
CA GLU A 119 2.95 14.64 -5.98
C GLU A 119 3.68 14.50 -7.32
N ILE A 120 4.35 13.38 -7.55
CA ILE A 120 5.04 13.08 -8.80
C ILE A 120 4.52 11.76 -9.34
N ILE A 121 3.88 11.79 -10.50
CA ILE A 121 3.36 10.62 -11.18
C ILE A 121 4.21 10.37 -12.42
N VAL A 122 4.67 9.12 -12.59
CA VAL A 122 5.33 8.66 -13.80
C VAL A 122 4.43 7.64 -14.47
N ASP A 123 3.93 7.96 -15.65
CA ASP A 123 2.96 7.16 -16.39
C ASP A 123 3.53 6.71 -17.74
N ASN A 124 3.15 5.50 -18.17
CA ASN A 124 3.54 4.95 -19.48
C ASN A 124 2.92 5.71 -20.66
N ASP A 125 1.86 6.43 -20.47
CA ASP A 125 1.19 7.23 -21.50
C ASP A 125 1.77 8.66 -21.62
N ASP A 126 2.57 9.10 -20.64
CA ASP A 126 3.27 10.38 -20.69
C ASP A 126 4.57 10.25 -21.52
N LYS A 127 4.43 10.40 -22.83
CA LYS A 127 5.56 10.31 -23.78
C LYS A 127 6.54 11.48 -23.70
N ALA A 128 6.16 12.57 -23.03
CA ALA A 128 7.03 13.73 -22.87
C ALA A 128 8.00 13.56 -21.69
N SER A 129 7.72 12.65 -20.80
CA SER A 129 8.54 12.35 -19.63
C SER A 129 9.66 11.37 -19.99
N ALA A 130 10.91 11.81 -19.88
CA ALA A 130 12.10 10.93 -19.92
C ALA A 130 12.14 9.95 -18.73
N SER A 131 11.15 9.99 -17.88
CA SER A 131 11.05 9.25 -16.62
C SER A 131 10.58 7.81 -16.77
N TYR A 132 10.02 7.43 -17.93
CA TYR A 132 9.49 6.09 -18.20
C TYR A 132 10.33 5.39 -19.26
N ILE A 133 10.92 4.25 -18.92
CA ILE A 133 11.81 3.50 -19.81
C ILE A 133 11.42 2.01 -19.78
N GLU A 134 11.11 1.44 -20.96
CA GLU A 134 10.96 0.01 -21.15
C GLU A 134 12.25 -0.60 -21.70
N VAL A 135 12.66 -1.72 -21.11
CA VAL A 135 13.78 -2.53 -21.60
C VAL A 135 13.24 -3.90 -22.01
N ASP A 136 13.20 -4.16 -23.28
CA ASP A 136 12.85 -5.46 -23.84
C ASP A 136 14.05 -6.41 -23.81
N MET A 137 13.87 -7.56 -23.16
CA MET A 137 14.86 -8.65 -23.18
C MET A 137 14.33 -9.84 -23.99
N SER A 138 13.97 -10.94 -23.33
CA SER A 138 13.46 -12.12 -24.03
C SER A 138 12.00 -11.98 -24.49
N ARG A 139 11.27 -11.04 -23.94
CA ARG A 139 9.87 -10.74 -24.25
C ARG A 139 9.67 -9.25 -24.37
N LYS A 140 8.78 -8.84 -25.27
CA LYS A 140 8.47 -7.42 -25.49
C LYS A 140 7.29 -6.99 -24.64
N TRP A 141 7.38 -5.79 -24.11
CA TRP A 141 6.26 -5.10 -23.51
C TRP A 141 5.18 -4.79 -24.55
N LYS A 142 3.95 -4.84 -24.16
CA LYS A 142 2.78 -4.53 -25.01
C LYS A 142 1.66 -3.94 -24.17
N ASN A 143 0.70 -3.30 -24.80
CA ASN A 143 -0.50 -2.86 -24.12
C ASN A 143 -1.31 -4.07 -23.63
N ALA A 144 -1.77 -3.99 -22.42
CA ALA A 144 -2.79 -4.89 -21.89
C ALA A 144 -4.14 -4.60 -22.54
N GLU A 145 -5.05 -5.55 -22.49
CA GLU A 145 -6.40 -5.37 -22.97
C GLU A 145 -7.19 -4.42 -22.05
N GLY A 146 -7.95 -3.49 -22.64
CA GLY A 146 -8.77 -2.49 -21.95
C GLY A 146 -7.97 -1.33 -21.37
N SER A 147 -8.66 -0.43 -20.65
CA SER A 147 -8.07 0.77 -20.06
C SER A 147 -7.10 0.47 -18.92
N GLY A 148 -6.20 1.42 -18.67
CA GLY A 148 -5.29 1.45 -17.55
C GLY A 148 -5.47 2.71 -16.71
N PHE A 149 -4.35 3.32 -16.29
CA PHE A 149 -4.31 4.62 -15.64
C PHE A 149 -3.99 5.70 -16.68
N ALA A 150 -4.57 6.87 -16.52
CA ALA A 150 -4.07 8.09 -17.15
C ALA A 150 -4.16 9.23 -16.15
N GLN A 151 -3.06 9.96 -16.03
CA GLN A 151 -3.03 11.16 -15.20
C GLN A 151 -4.06 12.18 -15.72
N SER A 152 -4.87 12.70 -14.81
CA SER A 152 -5.80 13.80 -15.07
C SER A 152 -5.23 15.05 -14.44
N TYR A 153 -4.97 16.06 -15.24
CA TYR A 153 -4.58 17.37 -14.72
C TYR A 153 -5.83 18.10 -14.25
N GLY A 154 -5.83 18.49 -12.98
CA GLY A 154 -6.93 19.21 -12.36
C GLY A 154 -7.69 18.41 -11.31
N VAL A 155 -8.83 18.95 -10.90
CA VAL A 155 -9.66 18.34 -9.87
C VAL A 155 -10.49 17.21 -10.46
N LEU A 156 -10.46 16.05 -9.81
CA LEU A 156 -11.35 14.95 -10.13
C LEU A 156 -12.76 15.26 -9.58
N HIS A 157 -13.78 15.06 -10.42
CA HIS A 157 -15.17 15.19 -10.03
C HIS A 157 -15.77 13.84 -9.63
N ASP A 158 -16.95 13.87 -9.01
CA ASP A 158 -17.66 12.66 -8.65
C ASP A 158 -17.92 11.79 -9.90
N GLY A 159 -17.51 10.52 -9.83
CA GLY A 159 -17.58 9.58 -10.94
C GLY A 159 -16.34 9.56 -11.84
N ASP A 160 -15.40 10.48 -11.70
CA ASP A 160 -14.13 10.42 -12.41
C ASP A 160 -13.26 9.27 -11.86
N ASN A 161 -12.78 8.44 -12.78
CA ASN A 161 -11.88 7.33 -12.43
C ASN A 161 -10.66 7.34 -13.35
N PRO A 162 -9.50 7.78 -12.88
CA PRO A 162 -8.28 7.81 -13.68
C PRO A 162 -7.79 6.40 -14.07
N PHE A 163 -8.16 5.37 -13.31
CA PHE A 163 -7.82 3.97 -13.61
C PHE A 163 -8.72 3.32 -14.67
N ALA A 164 -9.71 4.04 -15.19
CA ALA A 164 -10.55 3.62 -16.30
C ALA A 164 -10.21 4.36 -17.61
N ARG A 165 -9.04 5.00 -17.67
CA ARG A 165 -8.53 5.79 -18.81
C ARG A 165 -7.15 5.25 -19.22
N GLY A 166 -6.53 5.82 -20.25
CA GLY A 166 -5.17 5.48 -20.66
C GLY A 166 -4.93 4.00 -20.96
N THR A 167 -3.68 3.59 -20.88
CA THR A 167 -3.25 2.22 -21.16
C THR A 167 -2.54 1.59 -19.96
N ALA A 168 -2.44 0.26 -19.96
CA ALA A 168 -1.60 -0.49 -19.04
C ALA A 168 -0.61 -1.34 -19.85
N ARG A 169 0.61 -1.51 -19.33
CA ARG A 169 1.64 -2.33 -19.98
C ARG A 169 1.65 -3.74 -19.40
N CYS A 170 1.89 -4.72 -20.24
CA CYS A 170 2.06 -6.10 -19.79
C CYS A 170 3.17 -6.82 -20.56
N VAL A 171 3.82 -7.76 -19.89
CA VAL A 171 4.83 -8.64 -20.45
C VAL A 171 4.66 -10.04 -19.86
N LYS A 172 5.06 -11.07 -20.59
CA LYS A 172 5.09 -12.43 -20.04
C LYS A 172 6.25 -12.56 -19.07
N SER A 173 5.96 -12.89 -17.82
CA SER A 173 6.95 -13.09 -16.77
C SER A 173 7.90 -14.26 -17.06
N THR A 174 9.06 -14.24 -16.43
CA THR A 174 10.09 -15.29 -16.49
C THR A 174 10.75 -15.46 -15.13
N LYS A 175 11.20 -16.68 -14.82
CA LYS A 175 11.99 -16.96 -13.60
C LYS A 175 13.48 -16.61 -13.75
N SER A 176 13.92 -16.25 -14.94
CA SER A 176 15.32 -15.91 -15.21
C SER A 176 15.51 -14.41 -15.23
N GLU A 177 16.21 -13.86 -14.24
CA GLU A 177 16.55 -12.44 -14.16
C GLU A 177 17.23 -11.93 -15.44
N LYS A 178 18.18 -12.70 -15.99
CA LYS A 178 18.90 -12.34 -17.23
C LYS A 178 17.99 -12.22 -18.46
N LYS A 179 16.77 -12.72 -18.39
CA LYS A 179 15.79 -12.71 -19.49
C LYS A 179 14.58 -11.83 -19.19
N ALA A 180 14.53 -11.25 -18.00
CA ALA A 180 13.42 -10.40 -17.57
C ALA A 180 13.48 -9.07 -18.33
N SER A 181 12.36 -8.70 -18.94
CA SER A 181 12.14 -7.37 -19.45
C SER A 181 11.73 -6.46 -18.32
N LEU A 182 12.22 -5.23 -18.31
CA LEU A 182 12.10 -4.31 -17.19
C LEU A 182 11.36 -3.04 -17.59
N ILE A 183 10.71 -2.42 -16.63
CA ILE A 183 10.29 -1.02 -16.70
C ILE A 183 10.98 -0.26 -15.58
N SER A 184 11.51 0.92 -15.90
CA SER A 184 12.05 1.88 -14.95
C SER A 184 11.17 3.12 -14.94
N TYR A 185 10.66 3.47 -13.76
CA TYR A 185 9.95 4.71 -13.46
C TYR A 185 10.92 5.61 -12.67
N GLN A 186 11.33 6.71 -13.27
CA GLN A 186 12.34 7.62 -12.72
C GLN A 186 11.78 9.02 -12.54
N PRO A 187 11.12 9.34 -11.41
CA PRO A 187 10.54 10.64 -11.16
C PRO A 187 11.60 11.75 -11.08
N ASP A 188 11.17 12.99 -11.34
CA ASP A 188 11.96 14.19 -11.11
C ASP A 188 11.46 14.86 -9.84
N PHE A 189 12.20 14.71 -8.74
CA PHE A 189 11.81 15.22 -7.44
C PHE A 189 12.07 16.73 -7.33
N PRO A 190 11.07 17.55 -6.96
CA PRO A 190 11.23 19.01 -6.85
C PRO A 190 12.16 19.42 -5.71
N GLU A 191 12.30 18.59 -4.68
CA GLU A 191 13.13 18.84 -3.50
C GLU A 191 13.57 17.53 -2.84
N ASP A 192 14.64 17.60 -2.03
CA ASP A 192 15.01 16.51 -1.13
C ASP A 192 13.90 16.28 -0.13
N GLY A 193 13.56 15.01 0.11
CA GLY A 193 12.50 14.75 1.07
C GLY A 193 12.13 13.29 1.20
N ARG A 194 11.17 13.07 2.06
CA ARG A 194 10.59 11.76 2.33
C ARG A 194 9.27 11.63 1.60
N TYR A 195 9.17 10.64 0.71
CA TYR A 195 8.01 10.41 -0.16
C TYR A 195 7.48 9.00 0.01
N SER A 196 6.17 8.88 0.05
CA SER A 196 5.49 7.59 -0.03
C SER A 196 5.44 7.11 -1.47
N VAL A 197 5.90 5.90 -1.72
CA VAL A 197 5.95 5.29 -3.03
C VAL A 197 4.76 4.37 -3.22
N TYR A 198 4.01 4.63 -4.28
CA TYR A 198 2.88 3.83 -4.72
C TYR A 198 3.11 3.32 -6.14
N VAL A 199 2.58 2.15 -6.45
CA VAL A 199 2.57 1.60 -7.79
C VAL A 199 1.14 1.29 -8.22
N SER A 200 0.88 1.37 -9.51
CA SER A 200 -0.39 0.97 -10.09
C SER A 200 -0.18 -0.04 -11.20
N TYR A 201 -1.08 -0.98 -11.29
CA TYR A 201 -1.09 -2.02 -12.31
C TYR A 201 -2.53 -2.45 -12.61
N LYS A 202 -2.68 -3.19 -13.69
CA LYS A 202 -3.93 -3.84 -14.05
C LYS A 202 -3.88 -5.31 -13.67
N SER A 203 -4.85 -5.77 -12.88
CA SER A 203 -5.04 -7.21 -12.63
C SER A 203 -5.64 -7.87 -13.86
N LEU A 204 -4.94 -8.87 -14.37
CA LEU A 204 -5.34 -9.68 -15.53
C LEU A 204 -5.53 -11.14 -15.09
N PRO A 205 -6.28 -11.96 -15.84
CA PRO A 205 -6.48 -13.38 -15.50
C PRO A 205 -5.18 -14.19 -15.35
N LYS A 206 -4.10 -13.73 -15.99
CA LYS A 206 -2.77 -14.36 -15.96
C LYS A 206 -1.72 -13.54 -15.21
N SER A 207 -2.14 -12.57 -14.40
CA SER A 207 -1.22 -11.83 -13.52
C SER A 207 -0.53 -12.76 -12.53
N VAL A 208 0.71 -12.43 -12.19
CA VAL A 208 1.53 -13.18 -11.24
C VAL A 208 1.26 -12.74 -9.80
N GLU A 209 1.60 -13.62 -8.85
CA GLU A 209 1.46 -13.34 -7.40
C GLU A 209 2.75 -12.78 -6.79
N ASP A 210 3.80 -12.63 -7.58
CA ASP A 210 5.16 -12.36 -7.14
C ASP A 210 5.90 -11.40 -8.08
N ALA A 211 5.23 -10.38 -8.60
CA ALA A 211 5.88 -9.34 -9.39
C ALA A 211 6.92 -8.62 -8.53
N GLN A 212 8.17 -8.57 -9.04
CA GLN A 212 9.29 -8.00 -8.30
C GLN A 212 9.42 -6.50 -8.58
N TYR A 213 9.28 -5.69 -7.54
CA TYR A 213 9.52 -4.25 -7.58
C TYR A 213 10.74 -3.92 -6.76
N THR A 214 11.61 -3.05 -7.27
CA THR A 214 12.75 -2.52 -6.54
C THR A 214 12.70 -1.00 -6.52
N VAL A 215 12.66 -0.44 -5.32
CA VAL A 215 12.77 1.01 -5.10
C VAL A 215 14.23 1.35 -4.84
N TYR A 216 14.79 2.21 -5.69
CA TYR A 216 16.11 2.82 -5.52
C TYR A 216 15.91 4.17 -4.86
N HIS A 217 16.53 4.38 -3.70
CA HIS A 217 16.35 5.57 -2.90
C HIS A 217 17.62 5.93 -2.16
N LYS A 218 18.13 7.12 -2.39
CA LYS A 218 19.31 7.69 -1.71
C LYS A 218 20.49 6.71 -1.58
N GLY A 219 20.81 6.03 -2.69
CA GLY A 219 21.92 5.06 -2.75
C GLY A 219 21.62 3.68 -2.11
N GLN A 220 20.39 3.46 -1.66
CA GLN A 220 19.91 2.18 -1.12
C GLN A 220 18.90 1.55 -2.07
N THR A 221 18.58 0.27 -1.83
CA THR A 221 17.53 -0.45 -2.54
C THR A 221 16.63 -1.19 -1.57
N THR A 222 15.32 -1.15 -1.84
CA THR A 222 14.34 -1.98 -1.14
C THR A 222 13.50 -2.72 -2.15
N SER A 223 13.42 -4.04 -2.03
CA SER A 223 12.70 -4.91 -2.94
C SER A 223 11.39 -5.41 -2.35
N PHE A 224 10.40 -5.56 -3.23
CA PHE A 224 9.06 -6.00 -2.88
C PHE A 224 8.58 -7.06 -3.85
N SER A 225 7.84 -8.03 -3.32
CA SER A 225 7.01 -8.95 -4.07
C SER A 225 5.58 -8.45 -4.01
N VAL A 226 4.93 -8.24 -5.15
CA VAL A 226 3.57 -7.71 -5.24
C VAL A 226 2.67 -8.72 -5.95
N ASN A 227 1.58 -9.09 -5.28
CA ASN A 227 0.56 -9.96 -5.86
C ASN A 227 -0.36 -9.16 -6.79
N GLN A 228 -0.06 -9.19 -8.08
CA GLN A 228 -0.82 -8.46 -9.10
C GLN A 228 -2.16 -9.10 -9.49
N LYS A 229 -2.53 -10.24 -8.89
CA LYS A 229 -3.86 -10.83 -9.06
C LYS A 229 -4.95 -10.07 -8.30
N MET A 230 -4.57 -9.21 -7.37
CA MET A 230 -5.46 -8.38 -6.56
C MET A 230 -5.03 -6.91 -6.62
N GLY A 231 -5.92 -5.99 -6.30
CA GLY A 231 -5.63 -4.57 -6.15
C GLY A 231 -5.29 -3.82 -7.45
N GLY A 232 -5.62 -4.36 -8.61
CA GLY A 232 -5.51 -3.62 -9.87
C GLY A 232 -6.51 -2.47 -9.95
N GLY A 233 -6.10 -1.35 -10.56
CA GLY A 233 -6.95 -0.17 -10.71
C GLY A 233 -7.02 0.69 -9.44
N THR A 234 -5.94 0.73 -8.66
CA THR A 234 -5.73 1.62 -7.54
C THR A 234 -4.23 1.87 -7.31
N TRP A 235 -3.89 2.76 -6.41
CA TRP A 235 -2.54 2.95 -5.91
C TRP A 235 -2.23 1.95 -4.81
N VAL A 236 -1.13 1.21 -4.96
CA VAL A 236 -0.65 0.19 -4.03
C VAL A 236 0.62 0.71 -3.36
N TYR A 237 0.57 0.90 -2.06
CA TYR A 237 1.69 1.40 -1.27
C TYR A 237 2.81 0.37 -1.14
N LEU A 238 4.04 0.78 -1.40
CA LEU A 238 5.24 -0.03 -1.18
C LEU A 238 5.98 0.37 0.09
N GLY A 239 6.18 1.66 0.31
CA GLY A 239 6.93 2.17 1.45
C GLY A 239 7.13 3.67 1.36
N THR A 240 7.69 4.26 2.42
CA THR A 240 8.09 5.67 2.46
C THR A 240 9.60 5.75 2.57
N PHE A 241 10.24 6.47 1.65
CA PHE A 241 11.69 6.51 1.49
C PHE A 241 12.20 7.94 1.34
N ASP A 242 13.48 8.14 1.66
CA ASP A 242 14.16 9.41 1.43
C ASP A 242 14.70 9.45 0.00
N PHE A 243 14.44 10.55 -0.71
CA PHE A 243 14.94 10.82 -2.06
C PHE A 243 15.67 12.15 -2.12
N ASP A 244 16.65 12.22 -3.01
CA ASP A 244 17.32 13.46 -3.34
C ASP A 244 16.55 14.18 -4.44
N LYS A 245 16.64 15.51 -4.49
CA LYS A 245 16.09 16.34 -5.55
C LYS A 245 16.59 15.93 -6.93
N GLY A 246 15.72 16.06 -7.91
CA GLY A 246 16.03 15.82 -9.31
C GLY A 246 15.79 14.38 -9.76
N SER A 247 16.03 14.13 -11.03
CA SER A 247 15.89 12.83 -11.66
C SER A 247 17.22 12.10 -11.69
N SER A 248 17.25 10.87 -11.18
CA SER A 248 18.46 10.07 -11.05
C SER A 248 18.18 8.58 -11.15
N GLN A 249 19.14 7.82 -11.68
CA GLN A 249 19.07 6.36 -11.63
C GLN A 249 19.06 5.78 -10.19
N PHE A 250 19.40 6.59 -9.20
CA PHE A 250 19.37 6.23 -7.78
C PHE A 250 18.05 6.59 -7.09
N ASN A 251 17.13 7.21 -7.82
CA ASN A 251 15.81 7.65 -7.36
C ASN A 251 14.74 7.12 -8.34
N ARG A 252 14.45 5.82 -8.32
CA ARG A 252 13.53 5.20 -9.29
C ARG A 252 12.87 3.95 -8.75
N VAL A 253 11.82 3.51 -9.41
CA VAL A 253 11.21 2.20 -9.19
C VAL A 253 11.41 1.35 -10.44
N VAL A 254 11.81 0.10 -10.28
CA VAL A 254 11.98 -0.87 -11.37
C VAL A 254 11.08 -2.07 -11.10
N ILE A 255 10.41 -2.55 -12.14
CA ILE A 255 9.67 -3.81 -12.16
C ILE A 255 10.26 -4.74 -13.21
#